data_89377cd6d4da4a06e108d39552e884a6
#
_entry.id   89377cd6d4da4a06e108d39552e884a6
#
_cell.length_a   1.000
_cell.length_b   1.000
_cell.length_c   1.000
_cell.angle_alpha   90.00
_cell.angle_beta   90.00
_cell.angle_gamma   90.00
#
_symmetry.space_group_name_H-M   'P 1'
#
loop_
_entity.id
_entity.type
_entity.pdbx_description
1 polymer ?
#
loop_
_entity_poly.entity_id
_entity_poly.type
_entity_poly.pdbx_seq_one_letter_code
_entity_poly.pdbx_strand_id
1 'polypeptide(L)'
;MSSVINWFDIPATDLERAVKFYEAVLGIKLIQENMLGARMAIFPAKAGEATGAIMAREGVTPGTTGSTIYLKAGNDLSAALARVGTAGGKVLFPKTFIKEGFGYFAILLDSEGNSVGLHSPH
;
A
#
# COMPACT_ATOMS: atom_id res chain seq x y z
N MET A 1 21.45 -11.83 -6.12
CA MET A 1 20.48 -11.41 -7.10
C MET A 1 19.47 -10.47 -6.47
N SER A 2 19.14 -9.40 -7.13
CA SER A 2 18.20 -8.43 -6.59
C SER A 2 16.76 -8.83 -6.86
N SER A 3 15.84 -8.15 -6.19
CA SER A 3 14.40 -8.32 -6.39
C SER A 3 14.02 -8.04 -7.85
N VAL A 4 13.01 -8.73 -8.33
CA VAL A 4 12.44 -8.50 -9.66
C VAL A 4 11.66 -7.17 -9.70
N ILE A 5 11.09 -6.76 -8.56
CA ILE A 5 10.28 -5.56 -8.48
C ILE A 5 11.17 -4.32 -8.42
N ASN A 6 10.85 -3.34 -9.25
CA ASN A 6 11.54 -2.05 -9.28
C ASN A 6 10.64 -0.91 -8.81
N TRP A 7 9.38 -0.92 -9.26
CA TRP A 7 8.41 0.14 -8.97
C TRP A 7 6.99 -0.41 -9.04
N PHE A 8 6.08 0.18 -8.28
CA PHE A 8 4.65 -0.13 -8.41
C PHE A 8 3.82 1.15 -8.34
N ASP A 9 2.63 1.10 -8.93
CA ASP A 9 1.65 2.17 -8.84
C ASP A 9 0.36 1.63 -8.20
N ILE A 10 -0.18 2.39 -7.26
CA ILE A 10 -1.51 2.13 -6.69
C ILE A 10 -2.41 3.27 -7.15
N PRO A 11 -3.44 2.99 -7.94
CA PRO A 11 -4.29 4.07 -8.47
C PRO A 11 -5.16 4.69 -7.39
N ALA A 12 -5.39 6.00 -7.51
CA ALA A 12 -6.25 6.74 -6.60
C ALA A 12 -7.18 7.66 -7.41
N THR A 13 -8.42 7.77 -6.97
CA THR A 13 -9.34 8.77 -7.50
C THR A 13 -9.11 10.11 -6.85
N ASP A 14 -8.82 10.10 -5.55
CA ASP A 14 -8.55 11.31 -4.76
C ASP A 14 -7.21 11.12 -4.04
N LEU A 15 -6.17 11.78 -4.56
CA LEU A 15 -4.81 11.59 -4.06
C LEU A 15 -4.69 12.00 -2.59
N GLU A 16 -5.27 13.13 -2.21
CA GLU A 16 -5.18 13.63 -0.83
C GLU A 16 -5.83 12.65 0.15
N ARG A 17 -6.96 12.07 -0.22
CA ARG A 17 -7.63 11.07 0.59
C ARG A 17 -6.79 9.80 0.72
N ALA A 18 -6.21 9.35 -0.38
CA ALA A 18 -5.36 8.17 -0.40
C ALA A 18 -4.10 8.39 0.46
N VAL A 19 -3.47 9.55 0.36
CA VAL A 19 -2.30 9.90 1.16
C VAL A 19 -2.62 9.83 2.65
N LYS A 20 -3.73 10.43 3.07
CA LYS A 20 -4.16 10.37 4.48
C LYS A 20 -4.35 8.93 4.94
N PHE A 21 -4.98 8.12 4.11
CA PHE A 21 -5.22 6.72 4.43
C PHE A 21 -3.91 5.98 4.67
N TYR A 22 -2.99 6.02 3.71
CA TYR A 22 -1.75 5.24 3.80
C TYR A 22 -0.81 5.77 4.86
N GLU A 23 -0.74 7.08 5.05
CA GLU A 23 0.06 7.66 6.13
C GLU A 23 -0.45 7.22 7.50
N ALA A 24 -1.78 7.18 7.68
CA ALA A 24 -2.38 6.75 8.93
C ALA A 24 -2.16 5.25 9.18
N VAL A 25 -2.42 4.42 8.17
CA VAL A 25 -2.34 2.96 8.32
C VAL A 25 -0.91 2.50 8.55
N LEU A 26 0.04 3.00 7.74
CA LEU A 26 1.43 2.55 7.79
C LEU A 26 2.31 3.37 8.74
N GLY A 27 1.84 4.51 9.21
CA GLY A 27 2.62 5.35 10.11
C GLY A 27 3.83 5.97 9.44
N ILE A 28 3.69 6.38 8.18
CA ILE A 28 4.78 6.91 7.34
C ILE A 28 4.39 8.26 6.76
N LYS A 29 5.35 8.91 6.10
CA LYS A 29 5.11 10.13 5.32
C LYS A 29 5.42 9.85 3.86
N LEU A 30 4.50 10.24 2.97
CA LEU A 30 4.65 10.11 1.53
C LEU A 30 5.19 11.41 0.94
N ILE A 31 5.95 11.30 -0.14
CA ILE A 31 6.54 12.45 -0.84
C ILE A 31 5.74 12.70 -2.10
N GLN A 32 5.11 13.88 -2.21
CA GLN A 32 4.30 14.21 -3.37
C GLN A 32 5.13 14.81 -4.49
N GLU A 33 4.88 14.33 -5.71
CA GLU A 33 5.55 14.77 -6.93
C GLU A 33 4.55 14.79 -8.08
N ASN A 34 4.81 15.65 -9.06
CA ASN A 34 4.06 15.65 -10.31
C ASN A 34 5.01 15.20 -11.42
N MET A 35 4.71 14.08 -12.04
CA MET A 35 5.57 13.49 -13.07
C MET A 35 4.72 12.91 -14.19
N LEU A 36 5.14 13.15 -15.44
CA LEU A 36 4.55 12.48 -16.61
C LEU A 36 3.02 12.62 -16.69
N GLY A 37 2.51 13.80 -16.32
CA GLY A 37 1.07 14.06 -16.36
C GLY A 37 0.27 13.44 -15.23
N ALA A 38 0.94 12.91 -14.20
CA ALA A 38 0.29 12.29 -13.04
C ALA A 38 0.67 13.01 -11.76
N ARG A 39 -0.25 13.00 -10.80
CA ARG A 39 0.05 13.41 -9.43
C ARG A 39 0.39 12.14 -8.66
N MET A 40 1.53 12.16 -7.96
CA MET A 40 2.04 10.96 -7.30
C MET A 40 2.39 11.26 -5.85
N ALA A 41 2.21 10.26 -5.00
CA ALA A 41 2.67 10.28 -3.62
C ALA A 41 3.55 9.04 -3.42
N ILE A 42 4.84 9.27 -3.26
CA ILE A 42 5.87 8.23 -3.29
C ILE A 42 6.10 7.68 -1.88
N PHE A 43 6.10 6.36 -1.76
CA PHE A 43 6.42 5.70 -0.49
C PHE A 43 7.90 5.85 -0.17
N PRO A 44 8.25 6.12 1.11
CA PRO A 44 9.64 6.30 1.48
C PRO A 44 10.45 5.01 1.29
N ALA A 45 11.69 5.17 0.84
CA ALA A 45 12.62 4.07 0.67
C ALA A 45 14.04 4.59 0.76
N LYS A 46 14.96 3.72 1.13
CA LYS A 46 16.39 4.03 1.08
C LYS A 46 16.85 4.03 -0.37
N ALA A 47 17.93 4.76 -0.64
CA ALA A 47 18.51 4.79 -1.98
C ALA A 47 18.81 3.37 -2.47
N GLY A 48 18.38 3.07 -3.70
CA GLY A 48 18.59 1.76 -4.32
C GLY A 48 17.56 0.72 -4.00
N GLU A 49 16.65 0.97 -3.05
CA GLU A 49 15.54 0.06 -2.77
C GLU A 49 14.38 0.30 -3.74
N ALA A 50 13.68 -0.79 -4.07
CA ALA A 50 12.45 -0.68 -4.84
C ALA A 50 11.39 0.03 -3.99
N THR A 51 10.58 0.88 -4.62
CA THR A 51 9.45 1.51 -3.97
C THR A 51 8.35 1.70 -5.00
N GLY A 52 7.41 2.56 -4.71
CA GLY A 52 6.30 2.86 -5.59
C GLY A 52 5.55 4.07 -5.11
N ALA A 53 4.39 4.30 -5.70
CA ALA A 53 3.61 5.48 -5.41
C ALA A 53 2.11 5.18 -5.46
N ILE A 54 1.35 6.03 -4.78
CA ILE A 54 -0.07 6.20 -5.08
C ILE A 54 -0.12 7.19 -6.23
N MET A 55 -0.92 6.92 -7.25
CA MET A 55 -0.90 7.68 -8.48
C MET A 55 -2.31 8.05 -8.91
N ALA A 56 -2.53 9.35 -9.14
CA ALA A 56 -3.78 9.85 -9.68
C ALA A 56 -3.53 10.42 -11.08
N ARG A 57 -4.16 9.83 -12.06
CA ARG A 57 -4.05 10.23 -13.46
C ARG A 57 -5.32 9.87 -14.20
N GLU A 58 -5.69 10.70 -15.16
CA GLU A 58 -6.84 10.42 -16.01
C GLU A 58 -6.68 9.07 -16.71
N GLY A 59 -7.75 8.28 -16.71
CA GLY A 59 -7.75 6.97 -17.34
C GLY A 59 -7.25 5.82 -16.47
N VAL A 60 -6.81 6.12 -15.23
CA VAL A 60 -6.37 5.09 -14.29
C VAL A 60 -7.41 4.96 -13.18
N THR A 61 -7.92 3.76 -13.00
CA THR A 61 -9.05 3.50 -12.10
C THR A 61 -8.67 2.50 -11.01
N PRO A 62 -8.97 2.80 -9.73
CA PRO A 62 -8.82 1.82 -8.66
C PRO A 62 -9.71 0.60 -8.86
N GLY A 63 -9.34 -0.52 -8.27
CA GLY A 63 -10.13 -1.74 -8.33
C GLY A 63 -9.59 -2.85 -7.44
N THR A 64 -10.35 -3.94 -7.39
CA THR A 64 -10.04 -5.08 -6.51
C THR A 64 -9.48 -6.29 -7.26
N THR A 65 -9.36 -6.19 -8.57
CA THR A 65 -8.87 -7.29 -9.42
C THR A 65 -7.49 -6.97 -9.96
N GLY A 66 -6.81 -7.98 -10.49
CA GLY A 66 -5.46 -7.85 -11.00
C GLY A 66 -4.42 -8.20 -9.95
N SER A 67 -3.24 -7.64 -10.08
CA SER A 67 -2.13 -7.92 -9.18
C SER A 67 -2.40 -7.40 -7.77
N THR A 68 -1.92 -8.13 -6.77
CA THR A 68 -1.98 -7.68 -5.39
C THR A 68 -0.59 -7.23 -4.95
N ILE A 69 -0.51 -6.02 -4.42
CA ILE A 69 0.73 -5.47 -3.88
C ILE A 69 0.70 -5.63 -2.37
N TYR A 70 1.75 -6.25 -1.81
CA TYR A 70 1.88 -6.44 -0.37
C TYR A 70 2.87 -5.41 0.18
N LEU A 71 2.38 -4.56 1.05
CA LEU A 71 3.18 -3.50 1.67
C LEU A 71 3.74 -3.98 3.00
N LYS A 72 4.95 -3.56 3.32
CA LYS A 72 5.55 -3.84 4.62
C LYS A 72 4.78 -3.12 5.71
N ALA A 73 4.33 -3.84 6.69
CA ALA A 73 3.52 -3.32 7.79
C ALA A 73 4.22 -3.48 9.14
N GLY A 74 5.51 -3.20 9.18
CA GLY A 74 6.30 -3.28 10.39
C GLY A 74 6.66 -4.70 10.78
N ASN A 75 7.01 -4.89 12.04
CA ASN A 75 7.38 -6.19 12.57
C ASN A 75 6.16 -7.10 12.76
N ASP A 76 5.01 -6.49 13.02
CA ASP A 76 3.73 -7.17 13.24
C ASP A 76 2.63 -6.31 12.59
N LEU A 77 1.98 -6.85 11.58
CA LEU A 77 0.98 -6.11 10.82
C LEU A 77 -0.30 -5.79 11.61
N SER A 78 -0.46 -6.36 12.79
CA SER A 78 -1.67 -6.15 13.61
C SER A 78 -1.92 -4.67 13.91
N ALA A 79 -0.87 -3.89 14.16
CA ALA A 79 -0.99 -2.48 14.46
C ALA A 79 -1.54 -1.69 13.26
N ALA A 80 -0.97 -1.91 12.07
CA ALA A 80 -1.43 -1.27 10.84
C ALA A 80 -2.87 -1.70 10.51
N LEU A 81 -3.15 -2.99 10.62
CA LEU A 81 -4.46 -3.55 10.32
C LEU A 81 -5.55 -2.95 11.21
N ALA A 82 -5.24 -2.70 12.48
CA ALA A 82 -6.18 -2.09 13.42
C ALA A 82 -6.56 -0.65 13.05
N ARG A 83 -5.73 0.03 12.26
CA ARG A 83 -5.97 1.42 11.83
C ARG A 83 -6.76 1.54 10.53
N VAL A 84 -6.96 0.44 9.81
CA VAL A 84 -7.58 0.46 8.47
C VAL A 84 -8.99 1.04 8.49
N GLY A 85 -9.84 0.58 9.39
CA GLY A 85 -11.24 1.03 9.46
C GLY A 85 -11.37 2.52 9.76
N THR A 86 -10.66 3.00 10.78
CA THR A 86 -10.68 4.41 11.17
C THR A 86 -10.11 5.31 10.09
N ALA A 87 -9.15 4.80 9.32
CA ALA A 87 -8.51 5.56 8.23
C ALA A 87 -9.36 5.63 6.95
N GLY A 88 -10.48 4.90 6.90
CA GLY A 88 -11.40 4.97 5.76
C GLY A 88 -11.38 3.74 4.86
N GLY A 89 -10.75 2.67 5.29
CA GLY A 89 -10.72 1.40 4.55
C GLY A 89 -11.53 0.31 5.23
N LYS A 90 -11.28 -0.92 4.81
CA LYS A 90 -11.97 -2.09 5.36
C LYS A 90 -11.04 -3.29 5.32
N VAL A 91 -11.06 -4.11 6.34
CA VAL A 91 -10.33 -5.38 6.34
C VAL A 91 -11.13 -6.39 5.54
N LEU A 92 -10.54 -6.91 4.47
CA LEU A 92 -11.16 -7.92 3.62
C LEU A 92 -10.76 -9.32 4.04
N PHE A 93 -9.53 -9.49 4.48
CA PHE A 93 -9.01 -10.78 4.94
C PHE A 93 -8.11 -10.55 6.14
N PRO A 94 -8.38 -11.22 7.27
CA PRO A 94 -7.67 -10.93 8.52
C PRO A 94 -6.21 -11.42 8.49
N LYS A 95 -5.45 -11.02 9.51
CA LYS A 95 -4.08 -11.48 9.67
C LYS A 95 -4.04 -13.01 9.66
N THR A 96 -3.24 -13.57 8.77
CA THR A 96 -3.17 -15.02 8.53
C THR A 96 -1.74 -15.45 8.39
N PHE A 97 -1.37 -16.53 9.08
CA PHE A 97 -0.06 -17.15 8.94
C PHE A 97 0.05 -17.78 7.56
N ILE A 98 1.15 -17.52 6.86
CA ILE A 98 1.37 -18.06 5.52
C ILE A 98 2.05 -19.42 5.61
N LYS A 99 3.27 -19.43 6.11
CA LYS A 99 4.11 -20.61 6.17
C LYS A 99 5.41 -20.25 6.88
N GLU A 100 6.09 -21.24 7.45
CA GLU A 100 7.40 -21.05 8.05
C GLU A 100 8.34 -20.32 7.08
N GLY A 101 8.91 -19.22 7.52
CA GLY A 101 9.80 -18.39 6.72
C GLY A 101 9.12 -17.34 5.84
N PHE A 102 7.80 -17.35 5.72
CA PHE A 102 7.07 -16.38 4.91
C PHE A 102 6.25 -15.37 5.72
N GLY A 103 6.09 -15.60 7.02
CA GLY A 103 5.41 -14.66 7.89
C GLY A 103 3.90 -14.65 7.77
N TYR A 104 3.32 -13.44 7.84
CA TYR A 104 1.87 -13.22 7.90
C TYR A 104 1.42 -12.22 6.87
N PHE A 105 0.17 -12.31 6.47
CA PHE A 105 -0.43 -11.33 5.57
C PHE A 105 -1.86 -11.02 5.98
N ALA A 106 -2.37 -9.92 5.45
CA ALA A 106 -3.77 -9.54 5.50
C ALA A 106 -4.11 -8.81 4.22
N ILE A 107 -5.38 -8.73 3.87
CA ILE A 107 -5.84 -7.97 2.71
C ILE A 107 -6.82 -6.91 3.20
N LEU A 108 -6.66 -5.71 2.68
CA LEU A 108 -7.52 -4.59 3.01
C LEU A 108 -8.10 -3.97 1.73
N LEU A 109 -9.21 -3.28 1.89
CA LEU A 109 -9.73 -2.36 0.90
C LEU A 109 -9.28 -0.97 1.33
N ASP A 110 -8.55 -0.26 0.46
CA ASP A 110 -8.07 1.08 0.80
C ASP A 110 -9.17 2.13 0.64
N SER A 111 -8.83 3.39 0.89
CA SER A 111 -9.80 4.49 0.80
C SER A 111 -10.30 4.74 -0.62
N GLU A 112 -9.63 4.20 -1.62
CA GLU A 112 -9.93 4.41 -3.03
C GLU A 112 -10.63 3.22 -3.70
N GLY A 113 -10.77 2.10 -2.98
CA GLY A 113 -11.38 0.89 -3.52
C GLY A 113 -10.39 -0.10 -4.11
N ASN A 114 -9.11 0.00 -3.78
CA ASN A 114 -8.13 -1.00 -4.16
C ASN A 114 -8.03 -2.11 -3.12
N SER A 115 -7.83 -3.32 -3.58
CA SER A 115 -7.45 -4.44 -2.72
C SER A 115 -5.93 -4.45 -2.60
N VAL A 116 -5.42 -4.31 -1.37
CA VAL A 116 -3.98 -4.21 -1.10
C VAL A 116 -3.64 -5.15 0.05
N GLY A 117 -2.46 -5.76 -0.03
CA GLY A 117 -1.98 -6.64 1.02
C GLY A 117 -1.06 -5.93 2.01
N LEU A 118 -1.06 -6.43 3.24
CA LEU A 118 -0.07 -6.10 4.25
C LEU A 118 0.71 -7.36 4.57
N HIS A 119 1.98 -7.20 4.84
CA HIS A 119 2.87 -8.32 5.19
C HIS A 119 3.77 -7.96 6.35
N SER A 120 4.02 -8.93 7.22
CA SER A 120 4.97 -8.78 8.32
C SER A 120 5.56 -10.14 8.69
N PRO A 121 6.77 -10.17 9.30
CA PRO A 121 7.37 -11.44 9.70
C PRO A 121 6.72 -12.09 10.92
N HIS A 122 6.06 -11.30 11.75
CA HIS A 122 5.43 -11.80 12.99
C HIS A 122 3.98 -11.50 13.09
#